data_071ec344c71cb9eb89d9353712b6c8e9
#
_entry.id   071ec344c71cb9eb89d9353712b6c8e9
#
_cell.length_a   1.000
_cell.length_b   1.000
_cell.length_c   1.000
_cell.angle_alpha   90.00
_cell.angle_beta   90.00
_cell.angle_gamma   90.00
#
_symmetry.space_group_name_H-M   'P 1'
#
loop_
_entity.id
_entity.type
_entity.pdbx_description
1 polymer ?
#
loop_
_entity_poly.entity_id
_entity_poly.type
_entity_poly.pdbx_seq_one_letter_code
_entity_poly.pdbx_strand_id
1 'polypeptide(L)'
;NWTEIRSDPVPLRWVSRITASRYDLGTVYMTQTGRRDDDFQVYIWKSTDFGDTWTDISANIPVGPVNVIREDPVNRNILYVGTDVGVYVSKDGGENYEVLGDLPYAYVHDLQIHPAENMIIIATHGRGMWVLDANDVNDKDKRRRRWY
;
A
#
# COMPACT_ATOMS: atom_id res chain seq x y z
N ASN A 1 -9.61 -1.80 28.31
CA ASN A 1 -10.56 -0.88 27.67
C ASN A 1 -10.13 -0.60 26.24
N TRP A 2 -11.11 -0.40 25.34
CA TRP A 2 -10.86 0.03 23.96
C TRP A 2 -10.90 1.55 23.90
N THR A 3 -9.99 2.15 23.14
CA THR A 3 -9.94 3.59 22.89
C THR A 3 -9.92 3.82 21.39
N GLU A 4 -10.73 4.75 20.90
CA GLU A 4 -10.66 5.19 19.51
C GLU A 4 -9.39 6.03 19.31
N ILE A 5 -8.59 5.67 18.30
CA ILE A 5 -7.32 6.36 17.96
C ILE A 5 -7.43 7.20 16.68
N ARG A 6 -8.63 7.42 16.16
CA ARG A 6 -8.86 8.30 15.04
C ARG A 6 -8.79 9.77 15.50
N SER A 7 -7.93 10.54 14.89
CA SER A 7 -7.80 11.98 15.12
C SER A 7 -7.84 12.73 13.79
N ASP A 8 -8.08 14.04 13.84
CA ASP A 8 -7.94 14.88 12.65
C ASP A 8 -6.52 14.76 12.06
N PRO A 9 -6.37 14.69 10.71
CA PRO A 9 -7.38 14.92 9.66
C PRO A 9 -8.06 13.64 9.11
N VAL A 10 -7.99 12.51 9.79
CA VAL A 10 -8.51 11.22 9.27
C VAL A 10 -10.04 11.26 9.15
N PRO A 11 -10.61 11.11 7.95
CA PRO A 11 -12.06 11.13 7.76
C PRO A 11 -12.73 9.85 8.27
N LEU A 12 -14.03 9.93 8.52
CA LEU A 12 -14.83 8.75 8.84
C LEU A 12 -15.11 7.95 7.55
N ARG A 13 -14.24 6.99 7.26
CA ARG A 13 -14.32 6.07 6.12
C ARG A 13 -14.03 4.66 6.56
N TRP A 14 -14.38 3.68 5.73
CA TRP A 14 -14.09 2.27 6.01
C TRP A 14 -12.57 2.03 5.99
N VAL A 15 -12.05 1.49 7.09
CA VAL A 15 -10.66 1.05 7.16
C VAL A 15 -10.53 -0.25 6.37
N SER A 16 -9.75 -0.22 5.29
CA SER A 16 -9.49 -1.38 4.44
C SER A 16 -8.33 -2.23 4.94
N ARG A 17 -7.29 -1.58 5.48
CA ARG A 17 -6.13 -2.28 6.03
C ARG A 17 -5.45 -1.48 7.13
N ILE A 18 -4.89 -2.21 8.11
CA ILE A 18 -3.93 -1.69 9.07
C ILE A 18 -2.68 -2.56 8.99
N THR A 19 -1.51 -1.92 8.95
CA THR A 19 -0.21 -2.60 8.89
C THR A 19 0.74 -1.93 9.87
N ALA A 20 1.17 -2.67 10.89
CA ALA A 20 2.23 -2.21 11.78
C ALA A 20 3.58 -2.26 11.06
N SER A 21 4.40 -1.25 11.28
CA SER A 21 5.77 -1.24 10.78
C SER A 21 6.58 -2.37 11.39
N ARG A 22 7.46 -2.97 10.59
CA ARG A 22 8.44 -3.93 11.10
C ARG A 22 9.74 -3.27 11.53
N TYR A 23 9.90 -2.00 11.25
CA TYR A 23 11.12 -1.24 11.54
C TYR A 23 11.00 -0.33 12.77
N ASP A 24 9.81 0.20 13.04
CA ASP A 24 9.58 1.15 14.12
C ASP A 24 8.33 0.78 14.93
N LEU A 25 8.49 0.64 16.25
CA LEU A 25 7.43 0.17 17.14
C LEU A 25 6.19 1.10 17.17
N GLY A 26 6.39 2.40 17.05
CA GLY A 26 5.31 3.39 17.08
C GLY A 26 4.66 3.63 15.70
N THR A 27 5.24 3.07 14.64
CA THR A 27 4.78 3.33 13.28
C THR A 27 3.71 2.34 12.85
N VAL A 28 2.59 2.87 12.34
CA VAL A 28 1.49 2.11 11.75
C VAL A 28 0.98 2.81 10.50
N TYR A 29 0.62 2.03 9.53
CA TYR A 29 -0.02 2.47 8.29
C TYR A 29 -1.48 2.05 8.30
N MET A 30 -2.34 2.93 7.79
CA MET A 30 -3.77 2.64 7.63
C MET A 30 -4.21 3.07 6.23
N THR A 31 -5.01 2.23 5.59
CA THR A 31 -5.70 2.57 4.36
C THR A 31 -7.21 2.59 4.58
N GLN A 32 -7.89 3.48 3.86
CA GLN A 32 -9.33 3.58 3.93
C GLN A 32 -9.93 3.59 2.52
N THR A 33 -11.20 3.23 2.43
CA THR A 33 -11.99 3.26 1.21
C THR A 33 -13.32 3.97 1.47
N GLY A 34 -13.67 4.90 0.58
CA GLY A 34 -14.97 5.57 0.54
C GLY A 34 -15.94 4.99 -0.48
N ARG A 35 -15.61 3.84 -1.11
CA ARG A 35 -16.37 3.25 -2.22
C ARG A 35 -17.86 3.11 -1.97
N ARG A 36 -18.26 2.82 -0.73
CA ARG A 36 -19.68 2.67 -0.36
C ARG A 36 -20.43 4.00 -0.29
N ASP A 37 -19.68 5.10 -0.25
CA ASP A 37 -20.19 6.47 -0.17
C ASP A 37 -19.93 7.25 -1.49
N ASP A 38 -19.67 6.51 -2.61
CA ASP A 38 -19.30 7.07 -3.92
C ASP A 38 -18.08 8.00 -3.89
N ASP A 39 -17.22 7.79 -2.91
CA ASP A 39 -15.98 8.52 -2.72
C ASP A 39 -14.80 7.64 -3.19
N PHE A 40 -14.14 8.06 -4.26
CA PHE A 40 -13.03 7.34 -4.89
C PHE A 40 -11.68 8.00 -4.63
N GLN A 41 -11.58 8.83 -3.62
CA GLN A 41 -10.31 9.43 -3.20
C GLN A 41 -9.38 8.36 -2.61
N VAL A 42 -8.09 8.66 -2.69
CA VAL A 42 -7.02 7.84 -2.11
C VAL A 42 -6.84 8.23 -0.66
N TYR A 43 -6.86 7.26 0.22
CA TYR A 43 -6.67 7.46 1.66
C TYR A 43 -5.60 6.53 2.18
N ILE A 44 -4.40 7.06 2.42
CA ILE A 44 -3.28 6.36 3.02
C ILE A 44 -2.71 7.21 4.14
N TRP A 45 -2.71 6.65 5.33
CA TRP A 45 -2.30 7.32 6.55
C TRP A 45 -1.11 6.65 7.18
N LYS A 46 -0.20 7.43 7.73
CA LYS A 46 0.92 6.99 8.53
C LYS A 46 0.87 7.67 9.89
N SER A 47 0.98 6.89 10.96
CA SER A 47 1.27 7.36 12.30
C SER A 47 2.68 6.91 12.70
N THR A 48 3.35 7.67 13.55
CA THR A 48 4.65 7.32 14.14
C THR A 48 4.62 7.32 15.67
N ASP A 49 3.44 7.48 16.25
CA ASP A 49 3.18 7.67 17.68
C ASP A 49 2.03 6.77 18.18
N PHE A 50 1.99 5.53 17.71
CA PHE A 50 0.98 4.51 18.09
C PHE A 50 -0.47 4.89 17.73
N GLY A 51 -0.67 5.82 16.79
CA GLY A 51 -1.99 6.23 16.32
C GLY A 51 -2.51 7.52 16.95
N ASP A 52 -1.71 8.22 17.76
CA ASP A 52 -2.11 9.48 18.37
C ASP A 52 -2.26 10.58 17.31
N THR A 53 -1.35 10.62 16.33
CA THR A 53 -1.44 11.52 15.18
C THR A 53 -1.28 10.78 13.85
N TRP A 54 -1.87 11.34 12.79
CA TRP A 54 -1.86 10.76 11.46
C TRP A 54 -1.44 11.75 10.39
N THR A 55 -0.57 11.32 9.50
CA THR A 55 -0.11 12.08 8.33
C THR A 55 -0.62 11.41 7.07
N ASP A 56 -1.18 12.18 6.15
CA ASP A 56 -1.56 11.73 4.82
C ASP A 56 -0.30 11.48 3.99
N ILE A 57 -0.18 10.26 3.48
CA ILE A 57 0.89 9.83 2.57
C ILE A 57 0.33 9.31 1.23
N SER A 58 -0.85 9.76 0.82
CA SER A 58 -1.48 9.39 -0.45
C SER A 58 -0.74 9.95 -1.66
N ALA A 59 -0.04 11.05 -1.49
CA ALA A 59 0.83 11.73 -2.46
C ALA A 59 0.21 11.82 -3.87
N ASN A 60 0.91 11.29 -4.88
CA ASN A 60 0.55 11.40 -6.30
C ASN A 60 -0.20 10.18 -6.86
N ILE A 61 -0.74 9.29 -6.02
CA ILE A 61 -1.65 8.24 -6.52
C ILE A 61 -2.91 8.93 -7.05
N PRO A 62 -3.25 8.76 -8.34
CA PRO A 62 -4.20 9.69 -8.99
C PRO A 62 -5.64 9.50 -8.54
N VAL A 63 -6.09 8.27 -8.40
CA VAL A 63 -7.47 7.94 -8.05
C VAL A 63 -7.61 6.45 -7.71
N GLY A 64 -8.59 6.15 -6.92
CA GLY A 64 -9.07 4.80 -6.64
C GLY A 64 -8.94 4.41 -5.18
N PRO A 65 -9.95 3.68 -4.67
CA PRO A 65 -9.91 3.15 -3.32
C PRO A 65 -8.68 2.31 -3.08
N VAL A 66 -8.11 2.45 -1.89
CA VAL A 66 -6.93 1.71 -1.46
C VAL A 66 -7.36 0.52 -0.61
N ASN A 67 -6.86 -0.66 -0.94
CA ASN A 67 -7.26 -1.89 -0.29
C ASN A 67 -6.19 -2.45 0.64
N VAL A 68 -4.91 -2.20 0.33
CA VAL A 68 -3.79 -2.76 1.08
C VAL A 68 -2.55 -1.89 0.97
N ILE A 69 -1.79 -1.83 2.06
CA ILE A 69 -0.43 -1.27 2.11
C ILE A 69 0.50 -2.26 2.82
N ARG A 70 1.74 -2.39 2.35
CA ARG A 70 2.80 -3.19 2.95
C ARG A 70 4.14 -2.49 2.90
N GLU A 71 4.92 -2.61 3.99
CA GLU A 71 6.35 -2.29 3.97
C GLU A 71 7.15 -3.41 3.31
N ASP A 72 8.19 -3.03 2.60
CA ASP A 72 9.19 -3.96 2.10
C ASP A 72 9.97 -4.60 3.28
N PRO A 73 10.23 -5.92 3.25
CA PRO A 73 10.91 -6.59 4.36
C PRO A 73 12.40 -6.26 4.48
N VAL A 74 13.01 -5.67 3.45
CA VAL A 74 14.45 -5.41 3.36
C VAL A 74 14.77 -3.92 3.39
N ASN A 75 13.88 -3.08 2.83
CA ASN A 75 14.10 -1.64 2.71
C ASN A 75 12.92 -0.85 3.31
N ARG A 76 13.16 -0.21 4.45
CA ARG A 76 12.16 0.58 5.19
C ARG A 76 11.51 1.74 4.42
N ASN A 77 12.15 2.21 3.35
CA ASN A 77 11.64 3.30 2.53
C ASN A 77 10.71 2.84 1.41
N ILE A 78 10.60 1.52 1.21
CA ILE A 78 9.74 0.98 0.16
C ILE A 78 8.40 0.59 0.74
N LEU A 79 7.34 1.14 0.13
CA LEU A 79 5.95 0.83 0.43
C LEU A 79 5.24 0.35 -0.84
N TYR A 80 4.49 -0.73 -0.72
CA TYR A 80 3.65 -1.27 -1.80
C TYR A 80 2.18 -1.00 -1.47
N VAL A 81 1.44 -0.50 -2.45
CA VAL A 81 0.03 -0.12 -2.29
C VAL A 81 -0.82 -0.80 -3.35
N GLY A 82 -1.80 -1.58 -2.92
CA GLY A 82 -2.79 -2.19 -3.80
C GLY A 82 -4.08 -1.38 -3.83
N THR A 83 -4.54 -1.06 -5.03
CA THR A 83 -5.74 -0.25 -5.29
C THR A 83 -6.74 -1.00 -6.17
N ASP A 84 -7.89 -0.38 -6.44
CA ASP A 84 -8.88 -0.91 -7.39
C ASP A 84 -8.39 -0.96 -8.84
N VAL A 85 -7.31 -0.27 -9.16
CA VAL A 85 -6.81 -0.14 -10.53
C VAL A 85 -5.41 -0.74 -10.77
N GLY A 86 -4.76 -1.21 -9.73
CA GLY A 86 -3.43 -1.82 -9.84
C GLY A 86 -2.58 -1.66 -8.58
N VAL A 87 -1.28 -1.82 -8.74
CA VAL A 87 -0.29 -1.72 -7.66
C VAL A 87 0.62 -0.53 -7.89
N TYR A 88 0.87 0.20 -6.82
CA TYR A 88 1.84 1.29 -6.77
C TYR A 88 2.97 0.95 -5.81
N VAL A 89 4.13 1.53 -6.05
CA VAL A 89 5.29 1.44 -5.16
C VAL A 89 5.83 2.83 -4.86
N SER A 90 6.12 3.09 -3.60
CA SER A 90 6.94 4.21 -3.16
C SER A 90 8.33 3.69 -2.81
N LYS A 91 9.36 4.49 -3.09
CA LYS A 91 10.76 4.21 -2.75
C LYS A 91 11.36 5.24 -1.77
N ASP A 92 10.52 6.14 -1.30
CA ASP A 92 10.87 7.30 -0.47
C ASP A 92 9.96 7.45 0.77
N GLY A 93 9.38 6.34 1.23
CA GLY A 93 8.58 6.32 2.46
C GLY A 93 7.18 6.89 2.33
N GLY A 94 6.65 7.02 1.10
CA GLY A 94 5.31 7.51 0.81
C GLY A 94 5.27 8.95 0.28
N GLU A 95 6.42 9.55 -0.03
CA GLU A 95 6.45 10.91 -0.60
C GLU A 95 6.03 10.92 -2.08
N ASN A 96 6.38 9.87 -2.82
CA ASN A 96 6.00 9.68 -4.22
C ASN A 96 5.70 8.21 -4.51
N TYR A 97 4.82 7.98 -5.47
CA TYR A 97 4.46 6.63 -5.94
C TYR A 97 4.60 6.53 -7.45
N GLU A 98 5.00 5.36 -7.92
CA GLU A 98 5.00 4.95 -9.32
C GLU A 98 4.20 3.66 -9.50
N VAL A 99 3.68 3.42 -10.70
CA VAL A 99 2.98 2.16 -11.01
C VAL A 99 4.00 1.02 -10.97
N LEU A 100 3.67 -0.04 -10.25
CA LEU A 100 4.52 -1.22 -10.14
C LEU A 100 4.24 -2.20 -11.29
N GLY A 101 5.21 -2.31 -12.21
CA GLY A 101 5.16 -3.28 -13.30
C GLY A 101 4.09 -2.98 -14.35
N ASP A 102 3.66 -4.04 -15.04
CA ASP A 102 2.70 -4.00 -16.13
C ASP A 102 1.44 -4.85 -15.85
N LEU A 103 1.07 -4.95 -14.56
CA LEU A 103 -0.16 -5.64 -14.16
C LEU A 103 -1.35 -5.05 -14.93
N PRO A 104 -2.15 -5.87 -15.60
CA PRO A 104 -3.40 -5.38 -16.21
C PRO A 104 -4.30 -4.73 -15.16
N TYR A 105 -5.12 -3.77 -15.57
CA TYR A 105 -6.11 -3.18 -14.68
C TYR A 105 -6.84 -4.26 -13.88
N ALA A 106 -6.62 -4.27 -12.59
CA ALA A 106 -7.17 -5.27 -11.68
C ALA A 106 -7.43 -4.66 -10.31
N TYR A 107 -8.55 -5.03 -9.73
CA TYR A 107 -8.84 -4.77 -8.33
C TYR A 107 -7.88 -5.63 -7.47
N VAL A 108 -6.91 -5.00 -6.84
CA VAL A 108 -5.99 -5.68 -5.94
C VAL A 108 -6.62 -5.78 -4.57
N HIS A 109 -6.95 -7.00 -4.17
CA HIS A 109 -7.62 -7.26 -2.89
C HIS A 109 -6.63 -7.37 -1.73
N ASP A 110 -5.53 -8.08 -1.95
CA ASP A 110 -4.44 -8.21 -0.97
C ASP A 110 -3.09 -8.33 -1.66
N LEU A 111 -2.05 -8.01 -0.91
CA LEU A 111 -0.67 -8.07 -1.34
C LEU A 111 0.17 -8.58 -0.16
N GLN A 112 1.06 -9.54 -0.45
CA GLN A 112 2.01 -10.07 0.51
C GLN A 112 3.41 -10.08 -0.09
N ILE A 113 4.43 -9.93 0.75
CA ILE A 113 5.82 -10.03 0.33
C ILE A 113 6.45 -11.22 1.06
N HIS A 114 6.98 -12.18 0.28
CA HIS A 114 7.66 -13.33 0.83
C HIS A 114 9.07 -12.89 1.31
N PRO A 115 9.36 -12.93 2.60
CA PRO A 115 10.55 -12.27 3.14
C PRO A 115 11.87 -12.95 2.75
N ALA A 116 11.86 -14.25 2.50
CA ALA A 116 13.08 -15.00 2.14
C ALA A 116 13.39 -14.91 0.64
N GLU A 117 12.35 -14.99 -0.20
CA GLU A 117 12.49 -14.98 -1.67
C GLU A 117 12.32 -13.59 -2.26
N ASN A 118 11.94 -12.62 -1.43
CA ASN A 118 11.64 -11.25 -1.83
C ASN A 118 10.68 -11.16 -3.02
N MET A 119 9.63 -11.98 -2.99
CA MET A 119 8.59 -12.04 -4.02
C MET A 119 7.34 -11.34 -3.55
N ILE A 120 6.78 -10.48 -4.39
CA ILE A 120 5.48 -9.86 -4.18
C ILE A 120 4.41 -10.77 -4.76
N ILE A 121 3.44 -11.15 -3.93
CA ILE A 121 2.30 -11.96 -4.32
C ILE A 121 1.05 -11.08 -4.23
N ILE A 122 0.30 -11.00 -5.30
CA ILE A 122 -0.88 -10.14 -5.41
C ILE A 122 -2.10 -11.01 -5.63
N ALA A 123 -3.13 -10.82 -4.80
CA ALA A 123 -4.45 -11.39 -4.99
C ALA A 123 -5.40 -10.34 -5.60
N THR A 124 -6.03 -10.68 -6.72
CA THR A 124 -6.94 -9.79 -7.42
C THR A 124 -8.38 -10.29 -7.37
N HIS A 125 -9.33 -9.39 -7.47
CA HIS A 125 -10.73 -9.78 -7.63
C HIS A 125 -11.03 -10.08 -9.12
N GLY A 126 -11.22 -11.37 -9.44
CA GLY A 126 -11.64 -11.83 -10.76
C GLY A 126 -10.52 -11.99 -11.80
N ARG A 127 -9.24 -11.73 -11.46
CA ARG A 127 -8.09 -11.89 -12.36
C ARG A 127 -6.97 -12.79 -11.83
N GLY A 128 -7.31 -13.64 -10.84
CA GLY A 128 -6.36 -14.60 -10.26
C GLY A 128 -5.31 -13.98 -9.34
N MET A 129 -4.20 -14.69 -9.20
CA MET A 129 -3.04 -14.28 -8.41
C MET A 129 -1.84 -14.02 -9.34
N TRP A 130 -1.02 -13.08 -8.95
CA TRP A 130 0.16 -12.65 -9.70
C TRP A 130 1.39 -12.62 -8.79
N VAL A 131 2.56 -12.86 -9.37
CA VAL A 131 3.83 -12.85 -8.64
C VAL A 131 4.83 -11.96 -9.36
N LEU A 132 5.56 -11.14 -8.59
CA LEU A 132 6.65 -10.29 -9.07
C LEU A 132 7.87 -10.46 -8.17
N ASP A 133 9.06 -10.52 -8.76
CA ASP A 133 10.32 -10.46 -8.02
C ASP A 133 10.57 -9.05 -7.50
N ALA A 134 10.53 -8.85 -6.18
CA ALA A 134 10.74 -7.56 -5.54
C ALA A 134 12.20 -7.07 -5.57
N ASN A 135 13.18 -7.95 -5.84
CA ASN A 135 14.58 -7.55 -6.04
C ASN A 135 14.70 -6.56 -7.20
N ASP A 136 13.77 -6.64 -8.14
CA ASP A 136 13.70 -5.79 -9.32
C ASP A 136 13.25 -4.37 -9.02
N VAL A 137 12.56 -4.15 -7.90
CA VAL A 137 12.08 -2.82 -7.49
C VAL A 137 13.23 -1.89 -7.12
N ASN A 138 14.34 -2.44 -6.64
CA ASN A 138 15.56 -1.70 -6.28
C ASN A 138 16.50 -1.45 -7.47
N ASP A 139 16.31 -2.13 -8.59
CA ASP A 139 17.19 -2.03 -9.77
C ASP A 139 16.70 -0.92 -10.72
N LYS A 140 17.40 0.22 -10.73
CA LYS A 140 17.06 1.40 -11.56
C LYS A 140 17.11 1.14 -13.07
N ASP A 141 17.69 0.02 -13.52
CA ASP A 141 18.03 -0.23 -14.94
C ASP A 141 17.06 -1.17 -15.68
N LYS A 142 16.07 -1.75 -15.02
CA LYS A 142 15.21 -2.77 -15.65
C LYS A 142 13.75 -2.35 -15.76
N ARG A 143 13.44 -1.48 -16.70
CA ARG A 143 12.09 -0.99 -17.02
C ARG A 143 11.18 -1.98 -17.75
N ARG A 144 11.56 -3.28 -17.86
CA ARG A 144 10.77 -4.29 -18.57
C ARG A 144 10.91 -5.64 -17.88
N ARG A 145 9.97 -5.97 -17.00
CA ARG A 145 9.93 -7.32 -16.46
C ARG A 145 8.54 -7.94 -16.60
N ARG A 146 8.56 -9.19 -17.02
CA ARG A 146 7.38 -9.99 -17.37
C ARG A 146 6.76 -10.58 -16.11
N TRP A 147 5.46 -10.46 -16.05
CA TRP A 147 4.64 -11.26 -15.14
C TRP A 147 4.57 -12.71 -15.67
N TYR A 148 4.62 -13.69 -14.78
CA TYR A 148 4.44 -15.10 -15.09
C TYR A 148 3.06 -15.56 -14.66
#